data_9cf761930775e76624cd674bc3e4cc57
#
_entry.id   9cf761930775e76624cd674bc3e4cc57
#
_cell.length_a   1.000
_cell.length_b   1.000
_cell.length_c   1.000
_cell.angle_alpha   90.00
_cell.angle_beta   90.00
_cell.angle_gamma   90.00
#
_symmetry.space_group_name_H-M   'P 1'
#
loop_
_entity.id
_entity.type
_entity.pdbx_description
1 polymer ?
#
loop_
_entity_poly.entity_id
_entity_poly.type
_entity_poly.pdbx_seq_one_letter_code
_entity_poly.pdbx_strand_id
1 'polypeptide(L)'
;MKSDKKFFKKSNLLPVDEFFKNVLYDNKSGYYASKLPFGEKGDFITSPKISYLFSEIIAIWIISTWELFGKPKNFNIIELGPGDGSLTNVLLRSFKKFPEFDSVKKIFLYEKSNYLKKIQKKNILDKNVNWINNFNLITKGPVIFFGNEFLDALPIKQFKRKKNSTLEKNFLLDKNYQIKEVFNKASKIDIKILKSYKTLKKLNFIELPKFGFKELKKMIKKIYELKGCILLVDYGYLKSNNQNTLQSVMKHKKNNLLD
;
A
#
# COMPACT_ATOMS: atom_id res chain seq x y z
N MET A 1 -13.26 6.25 -24.02
CA MET A 1 -13.69 7.60 -23.58
C MET A 1 -14.92 7.63 -22.65
N LYS A 2 -15.98 6.81 -22.83
CA LYS A 2 -17.10 6.76 -21.83
C LYS A 2 -16.78 6.02 -20.54
N SER A 3 -15.62 5.34 -20.44
CA SER A 3 -15.29 4.46 -19.31
C SER A 3 -14.93 5.20 -18.02
N ASP A 4 -14.45 6.42 -18.08
CA ASP A 4 -13.83 7.11 -16.95
C ASP A 4 -14.84 7.81 -16.02
N LYS A 5 -16.04 8.12 -16.55
CA LYS A 5 -17.19 8.61 -15.75
C LYS A 5 -17.50 7.71 -14.54
N LYS A 6 -17.25 6.41 -14.66
CA LYS A 6 -17.47 5.44 -13.58
C LYS A 6 -16.68 5.76 -12.29
N PHE A 7 -15.54 6.45 -12.40
CA PHE A 7 -14.72 6.84 -11.26
C PHE A 7 -15.20 8.14 -10.58
N PHE A 8 -16.04 8.93 -11.27
CA PHE A 8 -16.62 10.18 -10.78
C PHE A 8 -18.06 9.98 -10.24
N LYS A 9 -18.28 8.97 -9.41
CA LYS A 9 -19.61 8.48 -8.99
C LYS A 9 -20.49 9.54 -8.29
N LYS A 10 -19.89 10.47 -7.54
CA LYS A 10 -20.59 11.40 -6.66
C LYS A 10 -20.37 12.87 -7.01
N SER A 11 -19.36 13.18 -7.79
CA SER A 11 -18.98 14.54 -8.14
C SER A 11 -18.10 14.53 -9.37
N ASN A 12 -18.27 15.52 -10.24
CA ASN A 12 -17.38 15.72 -11.38
C ASN A 12 -16.03 16.33 -10.97
N LEU A 13 -15.84 16.67 -9.72
CA LEU A 13 -14.60 17.19 -9.15
C LEU A 13 -14.17 16.29 -7.99
N LEU A 14 -13.00 15.66 -8.07
CA LEU A 14 -12.46 14.79 -7.05
C LEU A 14 -11.03 15.19 -6.68
N PRO A 15 -10.69 15.25 -5.38
CA PRO A 15 -9.30 15.27 -4.94
C PRO A 15 -8.51 14.08 -5.49
N VAL A 16 -7.19 14.24 -5.64
CA VAL A 16 -6.32 13.21 -6.20
C VAL A 16 -6.46 11.87 -5.46
N ASP A 17 -6.47 11.89 -4.13
CA ASP A 17 -6.60 10.67 -3.31
C ASP A 17 -7.95 9.94 -3.51
N GLU A 18 -9.06 10.67 -3.63
CA GLU A 18 -10.37 10.06 -3.88
C GLU A 18 -10.47 9.51 -5.31
N PHE A 19 -9.92 10.21 -6.31
CA PHE A 19 -9.86 9.74 -7.68
C PHE A 19 -9.09 8.42 -7.77
N PHE A 20 -7.84 8.38 -7.23
CA PHE A 20 -7.03 7.17 -7.24
C PHE A 20 -7.61 6.04 -6.42
N LYS A 21 -8.24 6.35 -5.29
CA LYS A 21 -8.98 5.34 -4.53
C LYS A 21 -10.07 4.66 -5.40
N ASN A 22 -10.79 5.43 -6.21
CA ASN A 22 -11.79 4.88 -7.11
C ASN A 22 -11.15 4.09 -8.26
N VAL A 23 -10.08 4.62 -8.88
CA VAL A 23 -9.38 3.96 -9.99
C VAL A 23 -8.72 2.65 -9.55
N LEU A 24 -8.10 2.62 -8.37
CA LEU A 24 -7.35 1.46 -7.91
C LEU A 24 -8.24 0.42 -7.20
N TYR A 25 -9.18 0.85 -6.37
CA TYR A 25 -9.85 -0.01 -5.39
C TYR A 25 -11.37 -0.10 -5.54
N ASP A 26 -11.98 0.46 -6.60
CA ASP A 26 -13.40 0.25 -6.84
C ASP A 26 -13.72 -1.24 -7.02
N ASN A 27 -14.71 -1.76 -6.30
CA ASN A 27 -15.00 -3.20 -6.26
C ASN A 27 -15.40 -3.82 -7.60
N LYS A 28 -15.90 -3.01 -8.55
CA LYS A 28 -16.39 -3.49 -9.87
C LYS A 28 -15.42 -3.16 -10.99
N SER A 29 -14.80 -2.00 -10.95
CA SER A 29 -14.06 -1.43 -12.06
C SER A 29 -12.65 -0.94 -11.69
N GLY A 30 -12.25 -1.12 -10.43
CA GLY A 30 -10.93 -0.75 -9.97
C GLY A 30 -9.84 -1.65 -10.55
N TYR A 31 -8.66 -1.10 -10.70
CA TYR A 31 -7.50 -1.79 -11.27
C TYR A 31 -7.21 -3.10 -10.52
N TYR A 32 -7.14 -3.07 -9.19
CA TYR A 32 -6.91 -4.26 -8.37
C TYR A 32 -8.14 -5.18 -8.23
N ALA A 33 -9.30 -4.77 -8.71
CA ALA A 33 -10.51 -5.59 -8.67
C ALA A 33 -10.70 -6.44 -9.93
N SER A 34 -10.02 -6.11 -11.04
CA SER A 34 -10.30 -6.70 -12.35
C SER A 34 -9.06 -7.25 -13.07
N LYS A 35 -7.85 -6.92 -12.65
CA LYS A 35 -6.62 -7.32 -13.32
C LYS A 35 -5.60 -7.86 -12.32
N LEU A 36 -4.75 -8.80 -12.78
CA LEU A 36 -3.54 -9.19 -12.09
C LEU A 36 -2.41 -8.23 -12.54
N PRO A 37 -2.01 -7.27 -11.68
CA PRO A 37 -1.06 -6.24 -12.10
C PRO A 37 0.40 -6.72 -12.12
N PHE A 38 0.68 -7.91 -11.57
CA PHE A 38 2.03 -8.38 -11.26
C PHE A 38 2.52 -9.45 -12.24
N GLY A 39 3.83 -9.43 -12.56
CA GLY A 39 4.55 -10.44 -13.36
C GLY A 39 4.70 -10.07 -14.83
N GLU A 40 5.29 -10.98 -15.62
CA GLU A 40 5.63 -10.75 -17.04
C GLU A 40 4.45 -10.28 -17.91
N LYS A 41 3.25 -10.76 -17.61
CA LYS A 41 2.01 -10.37 -18.30
C LYS A 41 1.27 -9.22 -17.62
N GLY A 42 1.78 -8.72 -16.49
CA GLY A 42 1.23 -7.59 -15.73
C GLY A 42 1.91 -6.27 -16.10
N ASP A 43 1.50 -5.22 -15.41
CA ASP A 43 2.09 -3.88 -15.60
C ASP A 43 3.34 -3.68 -14.73
N PHE A 44 3.51 -4.49 -13.66
CA PHE A 44 4.60 -4.38 -12.68
C PHE A 44 5.36 -5.70 -12.49
N ILE A 45 6.70 -5.60 -12.40
CA ILE A 45 7.57 -6.68 -11.92
C ILE A 45 8.06 -6.28 -10.53
N THR A 46 7.73 -7.08 -9.52
CA THR A 46 8.10 -6.81 -8.12
C THR A 46 9.29 -7.65 -7.68
N SER A 47 10.05 -7.18 -6.69
CA SER A 47 11.27 -7.82 -6.18
C SER A 47 11.11 -9.32 -5.86
N PRO A 48 10.01 -9.81 -5.25
CA PRO A 48 9.80 -11.24 -5.00
C PRO A 48 9.73 -12.11 -6.27
N LYS A 49 9.39 -11.52 -7.41
CA LYS A 49 9.37 -12.22 -8.70
C LYS A 49 10.70 -12.19 -9.43
N ILE A 50 11.53 -11.20 -9.13
CA ILE A 50 12.88 -11.11 -9.71
C ILE A 50 13.82 -12.10 -9.04
N SER A 51 13.73 -12.26 -7.71
CA SER A 51 14.64 -13.13 -6.96
C SER A 51 13.97 -13.74 -5.73
N TYR A 52 14.07 -15.05 -5.61
CA TYR A 52 13.71 -15.78 -4.37
C TYR A 52 14.56 -15.34 -3.19
N LEU A 53 15.82 -14.94 -3.43
CA LEU A 53 16.74 -14.48 -2.39
C LEU A 53 16.16 -13.32 -1.56
N PHE A 54 15.49 -12.37 -2.21
CA PHE A 54 14.81 -11.28 -1.48
C PHE A 54 13.82 -11.82 -0.45
N SER A 55 12.98 -12.78 -0.86
CA SER A 55 11.97 -13.36 0.01
C SER A 55 12.59 -14.23 1.12
N GLU A 56 13.69 -14.94 0.82
CA GLU A 56 14.42 -15.74 1.80
C GLU A 56 15.11 -14.87 2.85
N ILE A 57 15.67 -13.72 2.47
CA ILE A 57 16.23 -12.73 3.41
C ILE A 57 15.14 -12.21 4.36
N ILE A 58 13.95 -11.89 3.84
CA ILE A 58 12.81 -11.50 4.66
C ILE A 58 12.42 -12.61 5.64
N ALA A 59 12.43 -13.89 5.19
CA ALA A 59 12.14 -15.02 6.07
C ALA A 59 13.15 -15.14 7.21
N ILE A 60 14.43 -15.03 6.91
CA ILE A 60 15.51 -15.07 7.93
C ILE A 60 15.36 -13.90 8.91
N TRP A 61 15.08 -12.69 8.40
CA TRP A 61 14.85 -11.52 9.25
C TRP A 61 13.66 -11.74 10.20
N ILE A 62 12.57 -12.33 9.73
CA ILE A 62 11.39 -12.65 10.55
C ILE A 62 11.76 -13.67 11.64
N ILE A 63 12.49 -14.74 11.31
CA ILE A 63 12.92 -15.76 12.26
C ILE A 63 13.85 -15.16 13.31
N SER A 64 14.88 -14.41 12.89
CA SER A 64 15.79 -13.71 13.81
C SER A 64 15.06 -12.74 14.74
N THR A 65 14.03 -12.07 14.21
CA THR A 65 13.19 -11.18 15.02
C THR A 65 12.41 -11.97 16.06
N TRP A 66 11.85 -13.14 15.73
CA TRP A 66 11.20 -14.02 16.69
C TRP A 66 12.16 -14.48 17.81
N GLU A 67 13.41 -14.82 17.44
CA GLU A 67 14.45 -15.16 18.44
C GLU A 67 14.75 -13.97 19.35
N LEU A 68 14.89 -12.76 18.81
CA LEU A 68 15.10 -11.53 19.60
C LEU A 68 13.93 -11.23 20.56
N PHE A 69 12.71 -11.64 20.22
CA PHE A 69 11.55 -11.56 21.12
C PHE A 69 11.50 -12.68 22.18
N GLY A 70 12.52 -13.55 22.26
CA GLY A 70 12.61 -14.65 23.24
C GLY A 70 11.79 -15.86 22.84
N LYS A 71 11.66 -16.14 21.57
CA LYS A 71 10.99 -17.32 21.00
C LYS A 71 9.54 -17.52 21.51
N PRO A 72 8.67 -16.54 21.41
CA PRO A 72 7.31 -16.64 21.94
C PRO A 72 6.50 -17.75 21.25
N LYS A 73 5.66 -18.46 22.02
CA LYS A 73 4.77 -19.55 21.53
C LYS A 73 3.62 -19.08 20.63
N ASN A 74 3.38 -17.78 20.54
CA ASN A 74 2.44 -17.16 19.63
C ASN A 74 3.14 -15.99 18.93
N PHE A 75 3.33 -16.07 17.63
CA PHE A 75 4.02 -15.06 16.87
C PHE A 75 3.23 -14.75 15.60
N ASN A 76 2.82 -13.49 15.46
CA ASN A 76 1.93 -13.06 14.37
C ASN A 76 2.74 -12.35 13.29
N ILE A 77 2.56 -12.79 12.06
CA ILE A 77 3.21 -12.26 10.87
C ILE A 77 2.12 -11.73 9.95
N ILE A 78 2.15 -10.44 9.64
CA ILE A 78 1.16 -9.80 8.79
C ILE A 78 1.85 -9.28 7.53
N GLU A 79 1.56 -9.87 6.38
CA GLU A 79 1.94 -9.31 5.09
C GLU A 79 0.91 -8.28 4.64
N LEU A 80 1.39 -7.09 4.29
CA LEU A 80 0.61 -5.96 3.83
C LEU A 80 0.63 -5.93 2.29
N GLY A 81 -0.54 -6.07 1.65
CA GLY A 81 -0.63 -6.07 0.20
C GLY A 81 0.15 -7.22 -0.46
N PRO A 82 -0.18 -8.50 -0.20
CA PRO A 82 0.61 -9.65 -0.62
C PRO A 82 0.64 -9.90 -2.14
N GLY A 83 0.04 -9.04 -2.93
CA GLY A 83 0.00 -9.16 -4.38
C GLY A 83 -0.65 -10.47 -4.85
N ASP A 84 0.11 -11.32 -5.54
CA ASP A 84 -0.35 -12.64 -5.95
C ASP A 84 -0.01 -13.76 -4.94
N GLY A 85 0.62 -13.42 -3.83
CA GLY A 85 1.02 -14.36 -2.77
C GLY A 85 2.37 -15.06 -3.00
N SER A 86 3.13 -14.65 -4.00
CA SER A 86 4.42 -15.28 -4.32
C SER A 86 5.44 -15.11 -3.19
N LEU A 87 5.53 -13.95 -2.56
CA LEU A 87 6.39 -13.70 -1.40
C LEU A 87 6.02 -14.63 -0.23
N THR A 88 4.73 -14.65 0.16
CA THR A 88 4.22 -15.57 1.20
C THR A 88 4.64 -17.02 0.94
N ASN A 89 4.56 -17.52 -0.30
CA ASN A 89 4.92 -18.90 -0.63
C ASN A 89 6.39 -19.20 -0.37
N VAL A 90 7.28 -18.25 -0.67
CA VAL A 90 8.72 -18.42 -0.38
C VAL A 90 8.95 -18.40 1.13
N LEU A 91 8.30 -17.48 1.85
CA LEU A 91 8.38 -17.42 3.32
C LEU A 91 7.95 -18.75 3.95
N LEU A 92 6.81 -19.30 3.54
CA LEU A 92 6.29 -20.58 4.05
C LEU A 92 7.27 -21.73 3.84
N ARG A 93 7.89 -21.82 2.66
CA ARG A 93 8.92 -22.82 2.36
C ARG A 93 10.16 -22.64 3.23
N SER A 94 10.59 -21.41 3.44
CA SER A 94 11.74 -21.08 4.27
C SER A 94 11.48 -21.41 5.74
N PHE A 95 10.29 -21.08 6.26
CA PHE A 95 9.91 -21.36 7.66
C PHE A 95 9.88 -22.84 7.99
N LYS A 96 9.51 -23.72 7.05
CA LYS A 96 9.53 -25.17 7.24
C LYS A 96 10.92 -25.73 7.57
N LYS A 97 11.99 -25.01 7.20
CA LYS A 97 13.37 -25.40 7.55
C LYS A 97 13.71 -25.11 9.03
N PHE A 98 12.81 -24.44 9.76
CA PHE A 98 12.94 -24.06 11.17
C PHE A 98 11.72 -24.57 11.97
N PRO A 99 11.66 -25.86 12.35
CA PRO A 99 10.46 -26.48 12.90
C PRO A 99 9.94 -25.81 14.19
N GLU A 100 10.83 -25.34 15.05
CA GLU A 100 10.46 -24.62 16.28
C GLU A 100 9.66 -23.36 15.94
N PHE A 101 10.14 -22.54 15.02
CA PHE A 101 9.45 -21.34 14.56
C PHE A 101 8.17 -21.70 13.77
N ASP A 102 8.27 -22.70 12.90
CA ASP A 102 7.14 -23.10 12.04
C ASP A 102 5.90 -23.52 12.85
N SER A 103 6.11 -24.13 14.01
CA SER A 103 5.03 -24.59 14.90
C SER A 103 4.27 -23.46 15.62
N VAL A 104 4.88 -22.28 15.80
CA VAL A 104 4.34 -21.17 16.59
C VAL A 104 3.88 -19.96 15.78
N LYS A 105 4.29 -19.88 14.50
CA LYS A 105 3.94 -18.78 13.62
C LYS A 105 2.45 -18.77 13.26
N LYS A 106 1.90 -17.57 13.14
CA LYS A 106 0.55 -17.32 12.60
C LYS A 106 0.66 -16.30 11.47
N ILE A 107 0.21 -16.66 10.28
CA ILE A 107 0.35 -15.81 9.10
C ILE A 107 -0.99 -15.21 8.72
N PHE A 108 -0.98 -13.89 8.52
CA PHE A 108 -2.12 -13.11 8.12
C PHE A 108 -1.78 -12.29 6.87
N LEU A 109 -2.68 -12.28 5.90
CA LEU A 109 -2.58 -11.49 4.69
C LEU A 109 -3.58 -10.34 4.76
N TYR A 110 -3.07 -9.10 4.84
CA TYR A 110 -3.89 -7.90 4.83
C TYR A 110 -4.12 -7.46 3.39
N GLU A 111 -5.24 -7.91 2.81
CA GLU A 111 -5.64 -7.66 1.44
C GLU A 111 -7.07 -7.13 1.38
N LYS A 112 -7.30 -6.08 0.60
CA LYS A 112 -8.63 -5.47 0.41
C LYS A 112 -9.33 -5.95 -0.86
N SER A 113 -8.57 -6.33 -1.89
CA SER A 113 -9.12 -6.82 -3.15
C SER A 113 -9.64 -8.24 -3.03
N ASN A 114 -10.93 -8.43 -3.27
CA ASN A 114 -11.52 -9.78 -3.33
C ASN A 114 -11.00 -10.59 -4.54
N TYR A 115 -10.61 -9.92 -5.61
CA TYR A 115 -10.01 -10.54 -6.78
C TYR A 115 -8.63 -11.10 -6.44
N LEU A 116 -7.75 -10.30 -5.83
CA LEU A 116 -6.42 -10.75 -5.42
C LEU A 116 -6.50 -11.84 -4.35
N LYS A 117 -7.43 -11.75 -3.39
CA LYS A 117 -7.67 -12.84 -2.43
C LYS A 117 -7.97 -14.18 -3.10
N LYS A 118 -8.75 -14.19 -4.19
CA LYS A 118 -9.03 -15.43 -4.93
C LYS A 118 -7.77 -16.00 -5.57
N ILE A 119 -6.90 -15.14 -6.12
CA ILE A 119 -5.61 -15.55 -6.70
C ILE A 119 -4.68 -16.08 -5.61
N GLN A 120 -4.53 -15.35 -4.52
CA GLN A 120 -3.73 -15.75 -3.36
C GLN A 120 -4.15 -17.13 -2.83
N LYS A 121 -5.47 -17.36 -2.67
CA LYS A 121 -6.01 -18.67 -2.22
C LYS A 121 -5.74 -19.83 -3.20
N LYS A 122 -5.55 -19.54 -4.48
CA LYS A 122 -5.12 -20.56 -5.46
C LYS A 122 -3.62 -20.83 -5.38
N ASN A 123 -2.84 -19.77 -5.14
CA ASN A 123 -1.39 -19.85 -5.15
C ASN A 123 -0.82 -20.34 -3.81
N ILE A 124 -1.48 -20.04 -2.69
CA ILE A 124 -1.04 -20.38 -1.34
C ILE A 124 -1.85 -21.59 -0.87
N LEU A 125 -1.19 -22.75 -0.83
CA LEU A 125 -1.85 -24.02 -0.45
C LEU A 125 -1.84 -24.29 1.05
N ASP A 126 -1.13 -23.46 1.85
CA ASP A 126 -1.07 -23.62 3.30
C ASP A 126 -2.37 -23.16 3.96
N LYS A 127 -3.06 -24.12 4.61
CA LYS A 127 -4.35 -23.87 5.27
C LYS A 127 -4.26 -22.98 6.52
N ASN A 128 -3.06 -22.75 7.04
CA ASN A 128 -2.82 -21.93 8.24
C ASN A 128 -2.65 -20.45 7.93
N VAL A 129 -2.77 -20.05 6.66
CA VAL A 129 -2.76 -18.63 6.24
C VAL A 129 -4.15 -18.04 6.33
N ASN A 130 -4.28 -16.89 6.97
CA ASN A 130 -5.54 -16.21 7.21
C ASN A 130 -5.62 -14.87 6.47
N TRP A 131 -6.75 -14.59 5.80
CA TRP A 131 -6.99 -13.30 5.13
C TRP A 131 -7.78 -12.37 6.03
N ILE A 132 -7.24 -11.18 6.26
CA ILE A 132 -7.83 -10.17 7.15
C ILE A 132 -8.06 -8.83 6.45
N ASN A 133 -9.05 -8.07 6.92
CA ASN A 133 -9.37 -6.71 6.49
C ASN A 133 -9.04 -5.65 7.56
N ASN A 134 -8.77 -6.11 8.77
CA ASN A 134 -8.38 -5.30 9.93
C ASN A 134 -7.54 -6.16 10.89
N PHE A 135 -6.96 -5.55 11.91
CA PHE A 135 -6.07 -6.23 12.84
C PHE A 135 -6.74 -6.67 14.15
N ASN A 136 -8.06 -6.65 14.22
CA ASN A 136 -8.81 -6.96 15.45
C ASN A 136 -8.70 -8.44 15.85
N LEU A 137 -8.51 -9.32 14.88
CA LEU A 137 -8.34 -10.77 15.14
C LEU A 137 -7.01 -11.11 15.82
N ILE A 138 -6.06 -10.17 15.83
CA ILE A 138 -4.73 -10.39 16.40
C ILE A 138 -4.76 -9.86 17.84
N THR A 139 -4.90 -10.78 18.80
CA THR A 139 -5.15 -10.44 20.20
C THR A 139 -4.07 -10.87 21.16
N LYS A 140 -3.15 -11.76 20.78
CA LYS A 140 -2.11 -12.33 21.66
C LYS A 140 -0.79 -12.53 20.90
N GLY A 141 0.32 -12.31 21.60
CA GLY A 141 1.69 -12.50 21.11
C GLY A 141 2.21 -11.31 20.30
N PRO A 142 3.54 -11.23 20.17
CA PRO A 142 4.17 -10.21 19.35
C PRO A 142 3.70 -10.25 17.90
N VAL A 143 3.82 -9.10 17.21
CA VAL A 143 3.34 -8.92 15.84
C VAL A 143 4.42 -8.29 14.97
N ILE A 144 4.69 -8.91 13.82
CA ILE A 144 5.47 -8.30 12.74
C ILE A 144 4.53 -7.89 11.62
N PHE A 145 4.62 -6.63 11.22
CA PHE A 145 4.06 -6.17 9.95
C PHE A 145 5.20 -6.06 8.94
N PHE A 146 5.01 -6.61 7.76
CA PHE A 146 5.92 -6.35 6.66
C PHE A 146 5.15 -6.10 5.37
N GLY A 147 5.74 -5.31 4.47
CA GLY A 147 5.15 -5.00 3.19
C GLY A 147 6.24 -4.62 2.19
N ASN A 148 6.14 -5.17 0.99
CA ASN A 148 6.93 -4.75 -0.15
C ASN A 148 6.06 -3.94 -1.09
N GLU A 149 6.47 -2.70 -1.40
CA GLU A 149 5.74 -1.81 -2.29
C GLU A 149 4.26 -1.63 -1.85
N PHE A 150 4.06 -1.45 -0.53
CA PHE A 150 2.72 -1.30 0.03
C PHE A 150 2.27 0.16 0.10
N LEU A 151 3.21 1.07 0.41
CA LEU A 151 2.87 2.48 0.61
C LEU A 151 2.71 3.24 -0.71
N ASP A 152 3.47 2.87 -1.75
CA ASP A 152 3.42 3.47 -3.08
C ASP A 152 2.05 3.27 -3.76
N ALA A 153 1.38 2.15 -3.48
CA ALA A 153 0.03 1.85 -3.98
C ALA A 153 -1.08 2.62 -3.24
N LEU A 154 -0.78 3.32 -2.14
CA LEU A 154 -1.79 4.01 -1.35
C LEU A 154 -2.09 5.42 -1.89
N PRO A 155 -3.37 5.82 -1.95
CA PRO A 155 -3.75 7.14 -2.43
C PRO A 155 -3.13 8.29 -1.64
N ILE A 156 -2.64 9.31 -2.35
CA ILE A 156 -2.01 10.50 -1.80
C ILE A 156 -2.79 11.76 -2.18
N LYS A 157 -2.76 12.78 -1.34
CA LYS A 157 -3.19 14.14 -1.67
C LYS A 157 -2.02 14.95 -2.20
N GLN A 158 -2.28 15.81 -3.17
CA GLN A 158 -1.26 16.69 -3.74
C GLN A 158 -1.63 18.15 -3.53
N PHE A 159 -0.65 18.94 -3.08
CA PHE A 159 -0.84 20.36 -2.81
C PHE A 159 0.26 21.21 -3.45
N LYS A 160 -0.11 22.41 -3.89
CA LYS A 160 0.82 23.43 -4.38
C LYS A 160 0.72 24.67 -3.50
N ARG A 161 1.87 25.15 -3.00
CA ARG A 161 1.93 26.43 -2.26
C ARG A 161 2.06 27.60 -3.22
N LYS A 162 1.30 28.62 -2.94
CA LYS A 162 1.45 29.98 -3.48
C LYS A 162 1.72 30.93 -2.32
N LYS A 163 2.24 32.16 -2.59
CA LYS A 163 2.64 33.15 -1.55
C LYS A 163 1.65 33.21 -0.37
N ASN A 164 0.33 33.33 -0.64
CA ASN A 164 -0.70 33.51 0.39
C ASN A 164 -1.74 32.39 0.47
N SER A 165 -1.55 31.27 -0.24
CA SER A 165 -2.54 30.20 -0.30
C SER A 165 -1.91 28.83 -0.51
N THR A 166 -2.61 27.81 -0.06
CA THR A 166 -2.32 26.41 -0.37
C THR A 166 -3.45 25.88 -1.23
N LEU A 167 -3.11 25.35 -2.38
CA LEU A 167 -4.06 24.80 -3.34
C LEU A 167 -3.94 23.28 -3.33
N GLU A 168 -5.06 22.58 -3.38
CA GLU A 168 -5.16 21.14 -3.54
C GLU A 168 -5.39 20.79 -5.01
N LYS A 169 -4.63 19.82 -5.53
CA LYS A 169 -4.84 19.29 -6.87
C LYS A 169 -6.07 18.38 -6.88
N ASN A 170 -6.89 18.56 -7.89
CA ASN A 170 -8.09 17.78 -8.14
C ASN A 170 -8.15 17.36 -9.60
N PHE A 171 -8.94 16.33 -9.89
CA PHE A 171 -9.36 15.96 -11.23
C PHE A 171 -10.79 16.41 -11.47
N LEU A 172 -11.01 17.09 -12.58
CA LEU A 172 -12.32 17.56 -13.04
C LEU A 172 -12.72 16.78 -14.30
N LEU A 173 -13.89 16.15 -14.26
CA LEU A 173 -14.53 15.60 -15.45
C LEU A 173 -15.36 16.72 -16.09
N ASP A 174 -14.94 17.20 -17.26
CA ASP A 174 -15.64 18.26 -17.99
C ASP A 174 -16.90 17.74 -18.73
N LYS A 175 -17.62 18.67 -19.36
CA LYS A 175 -18.85 18.36 -20.11
C LYS A 175 -18.61 17.45 -21.32
N ASN A 176 -17.39 17.40 -21.83
CA ASN A 176 -16.96 16.55 -22.95
C ASN A 176 -16.40 15.20 -22.48
N TYR A 177 -16.58 14.88 -21.18
CA TYR A 177 -16.03 13.67 -20.54
C TYR A 177 -14.50 13.58 -20.58
N GLN A 178 -13.81 14.72 -20.66
CA GLN A 178 -12.35 14.78 -20.54
C GLN A 178 -11.95 15.06 -19.09
N ILE A 179 -10.93 14.35 -18.60
CA ILE A 179 -10.39 14.59 -17.26
C ILE A 179 -9.32 15.67 -17.35
N LYS A 180 -9.46 16.70 -16.50
CA LYS A 180 -8.52 17.83 -16.40
C LYS A 180 -7.98 17.97 -15.01
N GLU A 181 -6.69 18.30 -14.88
CA GLU A 181 -6.09 18.69 -13.61
C GLU A 181 -6.44 20.14 -13.28
N VAL A 182 -6.99 20.34 -12.09
CA VAL A 182 -7.33 21.65 -11.58
C VAL A 182 -6.82 21.84 -10.15
N PHE A 183 -6.59 23.09 -9.76
CA PHE A 183 -6.12 23.42 -8.43
C PHE A 183 -7.14 24.33 -7.73
N ASN A 184 -7.69 23.86 -6.61
CA ASN A 184 -8.66 24.57 -5.80
C ASN A 184 -8.07 24.88 -4.41
N LYS A 185 -8.65 25.83 -3.70
CA LYS A 185 -8.22 26.17 -2.34
C LYS A 185 -8.30 24.93 -1.43
N ALA A 186 -7.20 24.60 -0.75
CA ALA A 186 -7.16 23.48 0.17
C ALA A 186 -8.09 23.69 1.37
N SER A 187 -8.61 22.60 1.94
CA SER A 187 -9.46 22.64 3.11
C SER A 187 -8.72 23.19 4.35
N LYS A 188 -9.44 23.83 5.28
CA LYS A 188 -8.86 24.29 6.56
C LYS A 188 -8.21 23.14 7.34
N ILE A 189 -8.79 21.94 7.26
CA ILE A 189 -8.28 20.73 7.93
C ILE A 189 -6.93 20.32 7.32
N ASP A 190 -6.84 20.23 5.99
CA ASP A 190 -5.60 19.84 5.32
C ASP A 190 -4.51 20.90 5.54
N ILE A 191 -4.84 22.17 5.52
CA ILE A 191 -3.90 23.25 5.86
C ILE A 191 -3.36 23.10 7.28
N LYS A 192 -4.21 22.75 8.27
CA LYS A 192 -3.77 22.50 9.64
C LYS A 192 -2.81 21.31 9.72
N ILE A 193 -3.13 20.23 9.02
CA ILE A 193 -2.27 19.04 8.93
C ILE A 193 -0.91 19.40 8.30
N LEU A 194 -0.90 20.09 7.15
CA LEU A 194 0.34 20.48 6.48
C LEU A 194 1.22 21.41 7.34
N LYS A 195 0.61 22.27 8.17
CA LYS A 195 1.34 23.14 9.10
C LYS A 195 1.97 22.39 10.27
N SER A 196 1.40 21.24 10.69
CA SER A 196 1.94 20.45 11.80
C SER A 196 3.26 19.73 11.46
N TYR A 197 3.53 19.51 10.17
CA TYR A 197 4.78 18.89 9.72
C TYR A 197 5.84 19.94 9.39
N LYS A 198 6.86 20.09 10.25
CA LYS A 198 7.96 21.06 10.05
C LYS A 198 8.71 20.83 8.73
N THR A 199 8.91 19.56 8.36
CA THR A 199 9.62 19.15 7.14
C THR A 199 8.94 19.62 5.86
N LEU A 200 7.60 19.76 5.86
CA LEU A 200 6.84 20.20 4.69
C LEU A 200 6.86 21.72 4.48
N LYS A 201 7.35 22.51 5.43
CA LYS A 201 7.31 23.99 5.35
C LYS A 201 8.06 24.57 4.16
N LYS A 202 9.16 23.93 3.75
CA LYS A 202 10.03 24.40 2.66
C LYS A 202 9.59 23.90 1.27
N LEU A 203 8.57 23.04 1.18
CA LEU A 203 8.15 22.45 -0.07
C LEU A 203 7.07 23.30 -0.75
N ASN A 204 7.26 23.57 -2.05
CA ASN A 204 6.28 24.25 -2.90
C ASN A 204 5.24 23.28 -3.45
N PHE A 205 5.64 22.03 -3.72
CA PHE A 205 4.75 20.93 -4.08
C PHE A 205 4.82 19.86 -2.99
N ILE A 206 3.67 19.41 -2.51
CA ILE A 206 3.57 18.51 -1.35
C ILE A 206 2.68 17.33 -1.71
N GLU A 207 3.21 16.14 -1.52
CA GLU A 207 2.46 14.89 -1.54
C GLU A 207 2.23 14.44 -0.10
N LEU A 208 0.97 14.32 0.28
CA LEU A 208 0.56 13.96 1.64
C LEU A 208 -0.10 12.58 1.62
N PRO A 209 0.56 11.52 2.12
CA PRO A 209 0.00 10.17 2.19
C PRO A 209 -0.95 10.05 3.39
N LYS A 210 -2.04 10.82 3.41
CA LYS A 210 -3.02 10.86 4.50
C LYS A 210 -3.61 9.47 4.79
N PHE A 211 -3.85 8.71 3.73
CA PHE A 211 -4.35 7.34 3.83
C PHE A 211 -3.27 6.40 4.39
N GLY A 212 -2.04 6.49 3.90
CA GLY A 212 -0.89 5.73 4.40
C GLY A 212 -0.64 5.98 5.89
N PHE A 213 -0.68 7.23 6.34
CA PHE A 213 -0.55 7.56 7.76
C PHE A 213 -1.66 6.95 8.63
N LYS A 214 -2.89 6.86 8.09
CA LYS A 214 -3.99 6.19 8.81
C LYS A 214 -3.73 4.69 8.97
N GLU A 215 -3.24 4.03 7.94
CA GLU A 215 -2.89 2.60 8.00
C GLU A 215 -1.68 2.38 8.95
N LEU A 216 -0.63 3.20 8.83
CA LEU A 216 0.54 3.14 9.72
C LEU A 216 0.16 3.33 11.19
N LYS A 217 -0.74 4.27 11.48
CA LYS A 217 -1.23 4.49 12.86
C LYS A 217 -1.93 3.25 13.44
N LYS A 218 -2.68 2.51 12.63
CA LYS A 218 -3.30 1.24 13.08
C LYS A 218 -2.26 0.17 13.42
N MET A 219 -1.22 0.06 12.58
CA MET A 219 -0.11 -0.87 12.82
C MET A 219 0.66 -0.51 14.09
N ILE A 220 1.04 0.76 14.25
CA ILE A 220 1.73 1.25 15.45
C ILE A 220 0.90 0.99 16.71
N LYS A 221 -0.41 1.26 16.67
CA LYS A 221 -1.30 0.96 17.80
C LYS A 221 -1.24 -0.52 18.16
N LYS A 222 -1.29 -1.42 17.18
CA LYS A 222 -1.25 -2.86 17.41
C LYS A 222 0.11 -3.32 17.95
N ILE A 223 1.20 -2.74 17.46
CA ILE A 223 2.55 -3.00 18.00
C ILE A 223 2.67 -2.55 19.45
N TYR A 224 2.11 -1.38 19.77
CA TYR A 224 2.10 -0.89 21.16
C TYR A 224 1.32 -1.83 22.10
N GLU A 225 0.19 -2.38 21.64
CA GLU A 225 -0.64 -3.32 22.42
C GLU A 225 0.03 -4.69 22.62
N LEU A 226 0.73 -5.21 21.63
CA LEU A 226 1.17 -6.62 21.60
C LEU A 226 2.70 -6.79 21.61
N LYS A 227 3.47 -5.71 21.55
CA LYS A 227 4.88 -5.66 21.14
C LYS A 227 5.03 -6.06 19.67
N GLY A 228 6.13 -5.68 19.05
CA GLY A 228 6.37 -6.04 17.66
C GLY A 228 7.21 -5.03 16.89
N CYS A 229 7.24 -5.18 15.58
CA CYS A 229 7.94 -4.27 14.69
C CYS A 229 7.28 -4.18 13.30
N ILE A 230 7.79 -3.25 12.48
CA ILE A 230 7.36 -3.04 11.08
C ILE A 230 8.59 -3.05 10.19
N LEU A 231 8.53 -3.79 9.09
CA LEU A 231 9.46 -3.72 7.98
C LEU A 231 8.70 -3.32 6.72
N LEU A 232 9.00 -2.15 6.17
CA LEU A 232 8.45 -1.68 4.89
C LEU A 232 9.59 -1.47 3.91
N VAL A 233 9.52 -2.11 2.77
CA VAL A 233 10.43 -1.96 1.65
C VAL A 233 9.67 -1.26 0.54
N ASP A 234 10.09 -0.05 0.19
CA ASP A 234 9.39 0.78 -0.77
C ASP A 234 10.32 1.77 -1.45
N TYR A 235 9.88 2.34 -2.56
CA TYR A 235 10.61 3.37 -3.29
C TYR A 235 10.65 4.68 -2.50
N GLY A 236 11.77 5.42 -2.63
CA GLY A 236 11.90 6.68 -1.94
C GLY A 236 12.96 7.60 -2.55
N TYR A 237 12.95 8.85 -2.11
CA TYR A 237 13.91 9.87 -2.49
C TYR A 237 14.68 10.36 -1.27
N LEU A 238 16.00 10.42 -1.37
CA LEU A 238 16.84 10.97 -0.31
C LEU A 238 16.67 12.49 -0.15
N LYS A 239 16.32 13.17 -1.23
CA LYS A 239 16.06 14.62 -1.22
C LYS A 239 14.73 14.90 -1.90
N SER A 240 13.90 15.75 -1.29
CA SER A 240 12.69 16.22 -1.95
C SER A 240 13.04 17.06 -3.18
N ASN A 241 12.45 16.71 -4.31
CA ASN A 241 12.63 17.40 -5.58
C ASN A 241 11.55 18.45 -5.87
N ASN A 242 10.59 18.67 -4.96
CA ASN A 242 9.44 19.56 -5.14
C ASN A 242 8.60 19.26 -6.40
N GLN A 243 8.60 18.02 -6.87
CA GLN A 243 7.95 17.59 -8.10
C GLN A 243 6.82 16.59 -7.83
N ASN A 244 5.92 16.46 -8.79
CA ASN A 244 4.92 15.43 -8.82
C ASN A 244 5.59 14.07 -9.07
N THR A 245 5.46 13.14 -8.12
CA THR A 245 6.02 11.79 -8.24
C THR A 245 5.00 10.76 -8.69
N LEU A 246 3.72 11.16 -8.81
CA LEU A 246 2.66 10.28 -9.25
C LEU A 246 2.89 9.84 -10.69
N GLN A 247 2.90 8.53 -10.93
CA GLN A 247 3.18 7.91 -12.21
C GLN A 247 2.08 6.93 -12.59
N SER A 248 1.86 6.77 -13.87
CA SER A 248 1.15 5.64 -14.47
C SER A 248 2.15 4.74 -15.17
N VAL A 249 1.97 3.44 -15.03
CA VAL A 249 2.78 2.42 -15.71
C VAL A 249 1.85 1.46 -16.44
N MET A 250 2.14 1.17 -17.68
CA MET A 250 1.45 0.17 -18.49
C MET A 250 2.48 -0.64 -19.27
N LYS A 251 2.41 -1.98 -19.15
CA LYS A 251 3.36 -2.90 -19.81
C LYS A 251 4.83 -2.53 -19.53
N HIS A 252 5.15 -2.26 -18.27
CA HIS A 252 6.49 -1.88 -17.77
C HIS A 252 7.04 -0.55 -18.31
N LYS A 253 6.22 0.29 -18.94
CA LYS A 253 6.63 1.60 -19.45
C LYS A 253 5.82 2.70 -18.77
N LYS A 254 6.47 3.85 -18.52
CA LYS A 254 5.77 5.05 -18.10
C LYS A 254 4.73 5.43 -19.12
N ASN A 255 3.54 5.70 -18.64
CA ASN A 255 2.41 6.15 -19.44
C ASN A 255 1.93 7.51 -18.93
N ASN A 256 1.14 8.21 -19.72
CA ASN A 256 0.50 9.42 -19.24
C ASN A 256 -0.53 9.07 -18.15
N LEU A 257 -0.59 9.89 -17.11
CA LEU A 257 -1.38 9.60 -15.90
C LEU A 257 -2.88 9.46 -16.18
N LEU A 258 -3.36 10.05 -17.26
CA LEU A 258 -4.78 10.11 -17.63
C LEU A 258 -5.12 9.30 -18.90
N ASP A 259 -4.19 8.50 -19.43
CA ASP A 259 -4.41 7.64 -20.60
C ASP A 259 -5.11 6.32 -20.24
#